data_b52763b345e6e7cdcbcb3e3f7afac051
#
_entry.id   b52763b345e6e7cdcbcb3e3f7afac051
#
_cell.length_a   1.000
_cell.length_b   1.000
_cell.length_c   1.000
_cell.angle_alpha   90.00
_cell.angle_beta   90.00
_cell.angle_gamma   90.00
#
_symmetry.space_group_name_H-M   'P 1'
#
loop_
_entity.id
_entity.type
_entity.pdbx_description
1 polymer ?
#
loop_
_entity_poly.entity_id
_entity_poly.type
_entity_poly.pdbx_seq_one_letter_code
_entity_poly.pdbx_strand_id
1 'polypeptide(L)'
;SGAAIRWEGQVSTFIPKNPDSPCYQCLYPDTGIEAATCANEGVIAPIVGVVGTTQALETLNVLLETGSGLCGRLLVLDGIAMEWQTITLSRNTNCPACQDRPAY
;
A
#
# COMPACT_ATOMS: atom_id res chain seq x y z
N SER A 1 -1.85 3.89 1.81
CA SER A 1 -2.55 2.65 2.12
C SER A 1 -1.71 1.74 2.97
N GLY A 2 -2.30 1.16 3.98
CA GLY A 2 -1.65 0.19 4.83
C GLY A 2 -2.57 -0.98 5.10
N ALA A 3 -1.99 -2.17 5.23
CA ALA A 3 -2.72 -3.39 5.58
C ALA A 3 -1.87 -4.23 6.53
N ALA A 4 -2.53 -4.93 7.42
CA ALA A 4 -1.87 -5.81 8.37
C ALA A 4 -2.71 -7.06 8.56
N ILE A 5 -2.07 -8.20 8.53
CA ILE A 5 -2.70 -9.48 8.78
C ILE A 5 -1.68 -10.43 9.41
N ARG A 6 -2.07 -11.11 10.50
CA ARG A 6 -1.18 -11.98 11.26
C ARG A 6 0.13 -11.25 11.61
N TRP A 7 1.25 -11.70 11.08
CA TRP A 7 2.60 -11.15 11.30
C TRP A 7 3.10 -10.34 10.11
N GLU A 8 2.25 -10.06 9.12
CA GLU A 8 2.63 -9.34 7.92
C GLU A 8 2.03 -7.93 7.89
N GLY A 9 2.85 -6.96 7.49
CA GLY A 9 2.40 -5.59 7.23
C GLY A 9 2.75 -5.17 5.82
N GLN A 10 1.91 -4.32 5.23
CA GLN A 10 2.12 -3.79 3.89
C GLN A 10 1.78 -2.31 3.87
N VAL A 11 2.61 -1.51 3.22
CA VAL A 11 2.37 -0.07 3.04
C VAL A 11 2.74 0.34 1.61
N SER A 12 1.87 1.13 0.99
CA SER A 12 2.13 1.73 -0.31
C SER A 12 1.47 3.10 -0.38
N THR A 13 1.96 3.97 -1.26
CA THR A 13 1.41 5.31 -1.47
C THR A 13 0.88 5.42 -2.89
N PHE A 14 -0.35 5.92 -3.04
CA PHE A 14 -0.98 6.15 -4.33
C PHE A 14 -1.22 7.63 -4.50
N ILE A 15 -0.62 8.23 -5.54
CA ILE A 15 -0.73 9.67 -5.80
C ILE A 15 -1.48 9.88 -7.11
N PRO A 16 -2.78 10.29 -7.05
CA PRO A 16 -3.59 10.44 -8.27
C PRO A 16 -3.03 11.44 -9.27
N LYS A 17 -2.33 12.47 -8.81
CA LYS A 17 -1.74 13.49 -9.67
C LYS A 17 -0.54 12.99 -10.46
N ASN A 18 0.10 11.92 -10.02
CA ASN A 18 1.22 11.33 -10.73
C ASN A 18 0.67 10.32 -11.76
N PRO A 19 0.84 10.57 -13.07
CA PRO A 19 0.26 9.68 -14.09
C PRO A 19 0.85 8.27 -14.08
N ASP A 20 2.05 8.10 -13.53
CA ASP A 20 2.70 6.79 -13.44
C ASP A 20 2.37 6.05 -12.14
N SER A 21 1.68 6.70 -11.21
CA SER A 21 1.32 6.05 -9.95
C SER A 21 0.21 5.02 -10.17
N PRO A 22 0.37 3.79 -9.66
CA PRO A 22 -0.75 2.86 -9.61
C PRO A 22 -1.83 3.40 -8.67
N CYS A 23 -3.03 2.86 -8.73
CA CYS A 23 -4.06 3.09 -7.73
C CYS A 23 -4.22 1.83 -6.88
N TYR A 24 -5.07 1.91 -5.86
CA TYR A 24 -5.32 0.76 -4.98
C TYR A 24 -5.76 -0.48 -5.74
N GLN A 25 -6.64 -0.33 -6.74
CA GLN A 25 -7.12 -1.47 -7.52
C GLN A 25 -6.08 -2.04 -8.50
N CYS A 26 -5.04 -1.28 -8.85
CA CYS A 26 -3.93 -1.84 -9.62
C CYS A 26 -3.18 -2.88 -8.81
N LEU A 27 -3.02 -2.64 -7.51
CA LEU A 27 -2.35 -3.56 -6.59
C LEU A 27 -3.29 -4.65 -6.08
N TYR A 28 -4.52 -4.26 -5.72
CA TYR A 28 -5.53 -5.17 -5.16
C TYR A 28 -6.77 -5.17 -6.04
N PRO A 29 -6.82 -5.98 -7.11
CA PRO A 29 -8.04 -6.11 -7.90
C PRO A 29 -9.20 -6.54 -7.01
N ASP A 30 -10.38 -5.98 -7.27
CA ASP A 30 -11.56 -6.28 -6.46
C ASP A 30 -12.05 -7.70 -6.75
N THR A 31 -11.58 -8.64 -5.94
CA THR A 31 -11.98 -10.05 -6.02
C THR A 31 -12.94 -10.46 -4.90
N GLY A 32 -13.12 -9.59 -3.90
CA GLY A 32 -13.95 -9.87 -2.73
C GLY A 32 -13.35 -10.87 -1.74
N ILE A 33 -12.15 -11.40 -1.99
CA ILE A 33 -11.54 -12.43 -1.15
C ILE A 33 -10.78 -11.84 0.03
N GLU A 34 -10.12 -10.70 -0.15
CA GLU A 34 -9.20 -10.14 0.84
C GLU A 34 -9.88 -9.68 2.13
N ALA A 35 -11.05 -9.06 2.01
CA ALA A 35 -11.80 -8.61 3.18
C ALA A 35 -12.20 -9.79 4.09
N ALA A 36 -12.59 -10.91 3.52
CA ALA A 36 -12.91 -12.12 4.28
C ALA A 36 -11.69 -12.68 5.00
N THR A 37 -10.51 -12.62 4.36
CA THR A 37 -9.26 -13.12 4.95
C THR A 37 -8.88 -12.30 6.19
N CYS A 38 -8.93 -10.98 6.13
CA CYS A 38 -8.62 -10.12 7.28
C CYS A 38 -9.56 -10.38 8.46
N ALA A 39 -10.85 -10.60 8.20
CA ALA A 39 -11.82 -10.86 9.24
C ALA A 39 -11.57 -12.18 9.96
N ASN A 40 -11.01 -13.19 9.26
CA ASN A 40 -10.83 -14.53 9.80
C ASN A 40 -9.47 -14.77 10.45
N GLU A 41 -8.43 -14.07 10.00
CA GLU A 41 -7.04 -14.39 10.38
C GLU A 41 -6.53 -13.61 11.58
N GLY A 42 -7.12 -12.46 11.87
CA GLY A 42 -6.61 -11.59 12.94
C GLY A 42 -5.28 -10.94 12.59
N VAL A 43 -4.71 -10.22 13.55
CA VAL A 43 -3.45 -9.49 13.36
C VAL A 43 -2.73 -9.33 14.70
N ILE A 44 -1.39 -9.37 14.66
CA ILE A 44 -0.56 -9.09 15.83
C ILE A 44 -0.47 -7.57 16.02
N ALA A 45 -0.82 -7.09 17.22
CA ALA A 45 -0.93 -5.67 17.51
C ALA A 45 0.32 -4.83 17.15
N PRO A 46 1.57 -5.27 17.44
CA PRO A 46 2.75 -4.52 17.03
C PRO A 46 2.86 -4.29 15.52
N ILE A 47 2.36 -5.22 14.70
CA ILE A 47 2.35 -5.05 13.23
C ILE A 47 1.44 -3.88 12.85
N VAL A 48 0.27 -3.76 13.47
CA VAL A 48 -0.63 -2.64 13.24
C VAL A 48 0.07 -1.32 13.58
N GLY A 49 0.79 -1.28 14.69
CA GLY A 49 1.55 -0.09 15.11
C GLY A 49 2.62 0.30 14.09
N VAL A 50 3.40 -0.65 13.61
CA VAL A 50 4.44 -0.40 12.60
C VAL A 50 3.82 0.11 11.31
N VAL A 51 2.76 -0.53 10.83
CA VAL A 51 2.06 -0.11 9.61
C VAL A 51 1.51 1.31 9.77
N GLY A 52 0.81 1.59 10.86
CA GLY A 52 0.23 2.92 11.11
C GLY A 52 1.28 4.02 11.20
N THR A 53 2.38 3.76 11.88
CA THR A 53 3.48 4.72 12.02
C THR A 53 4.16 4.98 10.67
N THR A 54 4.36 3.93 9.89
CA THR A 54 4.94 4.05 8.55
C THR A 54 4.00 4.84 7.63
N GLN A 55 2.69 4.62 7.70
CA GLN A 55 1.71 5.40 6.96
C GLN A 55 1.78 6.88 7.33
N ALA A 56 1.90 7.18 8.63
CA ALA A 56 1.99 8.56 9.10
C ALA A 56 3.25 9.25 8.55
N LEU A 57 4.39 8.57 8.59
CA LEU A 57 5.63 9.11 8.05
C LEU A 57 5.53 9.36 6.55
N GLU A 58 4.96 8.43 5.80
CA GLU A 58 4.79 8.58 4.36
C GLU A 58 3.81 9.72 4.02
N THR A 59 2.77 9.89 4.84
CA THR A 59 1.83 11.01 4.69
C THR A 59 2.53 12.35 4.86
N LEU A 60 3.40 12.47 5.85
CA LEU A 60 4.20 13.70 6.05
C LEU A 60 5.12 13.94 4.85
N ASN A 61 5.75 12.92 4.31
CA ASN A 61 6.59 13.07 3.14
C ASN A 61 5.82 13.61 1.94
N VAL A 62 4.60 13.14 1.73
CA VAL A 62 3.73 13.62 0.64
C VAL A 62 3.32 15.06 0.88
N LEU A 63 2.85 15.39 2.09
CA LEU A 63 2.36 16.73 2.42
C LEU A 63 3.47 17.79 2.41
N LEU A 64 4.66 17.43 2.85
CA LEU A 64 5.81 18.34 2.89
C LEU A 64 6.61 18.34 1.58
N GLU A 65 6.20 17.55 0.61
CA GLU A 65 6.86 17.45 -0.69
C GLU A 65 8.33 17.06 -0.59
N THR A 66 8.67 16.28 0.44
CA THR A 66 10.02 15.71 0.59
C THR A 66 10.25 14.50 -0.33
N GLY A 67 9.21 14.10 -1.03
CA GLY A 67 9.17 12.92 -1.89
C GLY A 67 8.36 11.82 -1.25
N SER A 68 7.84 10.91 -2.06
CA SER A 68 7.20 9.70 -1.56
C SER A 68 7.99 8.50 -2.00
N GLY A 69 8.73 7.89 -1.07
CA GLY A 69 9.52 6.70 -1.35
C GLY A 69 8.69 5.48 -1.71
N LEU A 70 7.41 5.46 -1.31
CA LEU A 70 6.53 4.32 -1.54
C LEU A 70 5.54 4.52 -2.69
N CYS A 71 5.60 5.65 -3.40
CA CYS A 71 4.81 5.81 -4.62
C CYS A 71 5.37 4.88 -5.70
N GLY A 72 4.56 3.96 -6.19
CA GLY A 72 4.99 2.94 -7.14
C GLY A 72 5.75 1.79 -6.49
N ARG A 73 5.74 1.66 -5.18
CA ARG A 73 6.39 0.58 -4.45
C ARG A 73 5.50 0.07 -3.32
N LEU A 74 5.62 -1.21 -3.03
CA LEU A 74 4.96 -1.84 -1.89
C LEU A 74 6.03 -2.24 -0.88
N LEU A 75 5.93 -1.72 0.32
CA LEU A 75 6.78 -2.12 1.44
C LEU A 75 6.08 -3.25 2.19
N VAL A 76 6.75 -4.37 2.34
CA VAL A 76 6.23 -5.55 3.03
C VAL A 76 7.12 -5.88 4.22
N LEU A 77 6.52 -6.04 5.39
CA LEU A 77 7.20 -6.51 6.60
C LEU A 77 6.77 -7.94 6.90
N ASP A 78 7.73 -8.84 7.01
CA ASP A 78 7.55 -10.15 7.62
C ASP A 78 7.98 -10.04 9.08
N GLY A 79 6.99 -9.98 9.99
CA GLY A 79 7.26 -9.77 11.42
C GLY A 79 7.86 -10.98 12.13
N ILE A 80 7.75 -12.17 11.57
CA ILE A 80 8.39 -13.36 12.15
C ILE A 80 9.87 -13.38 11.83
N ALA A 81 10.22 -13.19 10.56
CA ALA A 81 11.62 -13.17 10.10
C ALA A 81 12.32 -11.84 10.36
N MET A 82 11.54 -10.77 10.68
CA MET A 82 12.04 -9.40 10.81
C MET A 82 12.73 -8.94 9.53
N GLU A 83 12.11 -9.24 8.40
CA GLU A 83 12.60 -8.87 7.08
C GLU A 83 11.66 -7.87 6.42
N TRP A 84 12.25 -6.88 5.78
CA TRP A 84 11.56 -5.91 4.97
C TRP A 84 11.86 -6.16 3.50
N GLN A 85 10.82 -6.11 2.66
CA GLN A 85 10.97 -6.18 1.22
C GLN A 85 10.30 -4.99 0.57
N THR A 86 10.87 -4.50 -0.52
CA THR A 86 10.26 -3.45 -1.33
C THR A 86 10.01 -4.02 -2.71
N ILE A 87 8.75 -4.00 -3.13
CA ILE A 87 8.32 -4.54 -4.42
C ILE A 87 7.93 -3.37 -5.31
N THR A 88 8.50 -3.30 -6.52
CA THR A 88 8.15 -2.28 -7.50
C THR A 88 6.78 -2.58 -8.08
N LEU A 89 5.92 -1.56 -8.12
CA LEU A 89 4.58 -1.65 -8.67
C LEU A 89 4.49 -0.81 -9.95
N SER A 90 3.73 -1.31 -10.91
CA SER A 90 3.43 -0.58 -12.14
C SER A 90 1.94 -0.27 -12.20
N ARG A 91 1.60 0.91 -12.75
CA ARG A 91 0.21 1.21 -13.04
C ARG A 91 -0.32 0.24 -14.08
N ASN A 92 -1.47 -0.36 -13.79
CA ASN A 92 -2.17 -1.17 -14.77
C ASN A 92 -2.94 -0.24 -15.71
N THR A 93 -2.50 -0.13 -16.96
CA THR A 93 -3.13 0.74 -17.95
C THR A 93 -4.56 0.32 -18.30
N ASN A 94 -4.93 -0.92 -18.00
CA ASN A 94 -6.27 -1.45 -18.20
C ASN A 94 -7.09 -1.51 -16.90
N CYS A 95 -6.61 -0.87 -15.82
CA CYS A 95 -7.30 -0.88 -14.54
C CYS A 95 -8.65 -0.16 -14.67
N PRO A 96 -9.78 -0.80 -14.32
CA PRO A 96 -11.09 -0.18 -14.47
C PRO A 96 -11.30 1.05 -13.60
N ALA A 97 -10.53 1.18 -12.52
CA ALA A 97 -10.68 2.31 -11.61
C ALA A 97 -9.91 3.56 -12.04
N CYS A 98 -8.75 3.41 -12.68
CA CYS A 98 -7.87 4.54 -12.94
C CYS A 98 -7.40 4.69 -14.40
N GLN A 99 -7.83 3.82 -15.32
CA GLN A 99 -7.37 3.90 -16.72
C GLN A 99 -7.70 5.23 -17.37
N ASP A 100 -8.86 5.82 -17.03
CA ASP A 100 -9.34 7.11 -17.57
C ASP A 100 -9.15 8.25 -16.55
N ARG A 101 -8.31 8.06 -15.55
CA ARG A 101 -8.07 9.05 -14.52
C ARG A 101 -7.48 10.32 -15.14
N PRO A 102 -8.11 11.51 -14.90
CA PRO A 102 -7.55 12.74 -15.42
C PRO A 102 -6.20 13.06 -14.78
N ALA A 103 -5.34 13.75 -15.53
CA ALA A 103 -4.12 14.32 -15.00
C ALA A 103 -4.46 15.64 -14.32
N TYR A 104 -4.49 15.65 -13.01
CA TYR A 104 -4.73 16.88 -12.27
C TYR A 104 -3.45 17.61 -11.98
#